data_98dffd603ecd02b9a1f380f4e2f22336
#
_entry.id   98dffd603ecd02b9a1f380f4e2f22336
#
_cell.length_a   1.000
_cell.length_b   1.000
_cell.length_c   1.000
_cell.angle_alpha   90.00
_cell.angle_beta   90.00
_cell.angle_gamma   90.00
#
_symmetry.space_group_name_H-M   'P 1'
#
loop_
_entity.id
_entity.type
_entity.pdbx_description
1 polymer ?
#
loop_
_entity_poly.entity_id
_entity_poly.type
_entity_poly.pdbx_seq_one_letter_code
_entity_poly.pdbx_strand_id
1 'polypeptide(L)' 'MTKRDIAGYLGIDVQTLRNWRKTRPNLYKTIMLGLEVENIIKESKEHLERLEKLKNQSNYN' A
#
# COMPACT_ATOMS: atom_id res chain seq x y z
N MET A 1 -0.08 -6.73 -3.60
CA MET A 1 1.39 -6.72 -3.41
C MET A 1 1.85 -8.05 -2.86
N THR A 2 2.82 -8.69 -3.51
CA THR A 2 3.37 -9.96 -3.05
C THR A 2 4.45 -9.74 -1.99
N LYS A 3 4.83 -10.82 -1.30
CA LYS A 3 5.93 -10.74 -0.33
C LYS A 3 7.24 -10.33 -0.97
N ARG A 4 7.48 -10.74 -2.22
CA ARG A 4 8.67 -10.32 -2.98
C ARG A 4 8.66 -8.82 -3.26
N ASP A 5 7.50 -8.27 -3.61
CA ASP A 5 7.34 -6.85 -3.85
C ASP A 5 7.60 -6.06 -2.56
N ILE A 6 7.08 -6.54 -1.45
CA ILE A 6 7.27 -5.92 -0.13
C ILE A 6 8.74 -5.96 0.26
N ALA A 7 9.39 -7.12 0.11
CA ALA A 7 10.82 -7.26 0.42
C ALA A 7 11.68 -6.33 -0.43
N GLY A 8 11.38 -6.24 -1.73
CA GLY A 8 12.07 -5.32 -2.63
C GLY A 8 11.88 -3.87 -2.23
N TYR A 9 10.67 -3.49 -1.87
CA TYR A 9 10.38 -2.14 -1.39
C TYR A 9 11.15 -1.80 -0.11
N LEU A 10 11.25 -2.76 0.81
CA LEU A 10 11.97 -2.58 2.07
C LEU A 10 13.48 -2.71 1.93
N GLY A 11 13.96 -3.21 0.80
CA GLY A 11 15.39 -3.43 0.58
C GLY A 11 15.94 -4.63 1.33
N ILE A 12 15.11 -5.65 1.56
CA ILE A 12 15.51 -6.87 2.27
C ILE A 12 15.23 -8.10 1.41
N ASP A 13 15.80 -9.23 1.81
CA ASP A 13 15.52 -10.51 1.19
C ASP A 13 14.14 -11.01 1.61
N VAL A 14 13.44 -11.67 0.69
CA VAL A 14 12.10 -12.22 0.95
C VAL A 14 12.13 -13.25 2.10
N GLN A 15 13.22 -14.00 2.23
CA GLN A 15 13.37 -14.95 3.33
C GLN A 15 13.45 -14.26 4.68
N THR A 16 14.12 -13.11 4.73
CA THR A 16 14.19 -12.26 5.93
C THR A 16 12.78 -11.81 6.34
N LEU A 17 11.97 -11.38 5.38
CA LEU A 17 10.60 -10.98 5.65
C LEU A 17 9.78 -12.15 6.22
N ARG A 18 9.92 -13.34 5.64
CA ARG A 18 9.24 -14.54 6.12
C ARG A 18 9.69 -14.91 7.54
N ASN A 19 10.97 -14.77 7.82
CA ASN A 19 11.52 -15.04 9.15
C ASN A 19 10.95 -14.06 10.18
N TRP A 20 10.79 -12.80 9.83
CA TRP A 20 10.25 -11.80 10.74
C TRP A 20 8.82 -12.11 11.16
N ARG A 21 8.06 -12.76 10.30
CA ARG A 21 6.70 -13.20 10.66
C ARG A 21 6.72 -14.11 11.89
N LYS A 22 7.75 -14.93 12.04
CA LYS A 22 7.90 -15.87 13.15
C LYS A 22 8.71 -15.30 14.31
N THR A 23 9.81 -14.61 14.00
CA THR A 23 10.78 -14.18 15.02
C THR A 23 10.49 -12.77 15.53
N ARG A 24 9.84 -11.93 14.72
CA ARG A 24 9.51 -10.55 15.06
C ARG A 24 8.09 -10.22 14.62
N PRO A 25 7.08 -10.88 15.24
CA PRO A 25 5.71 -10.74 14.78
C PRO A 25 5.16 -9.32 14.89
N ASN A 26 5.56 -8.57 15.90
CA ASN A 26 5.11 -7.18 16.05
C ASN A 26 5.69 -6.27 14.96
N LEU A 27 6.97 -6.47 14.63
CA LEU A 27 7.60 -5.73 13.55
C LEU A 27 6.92 -6.05 12.22
N TYR A 28 6.73 -7.32 11.93
CA TYR A 28 6.06 -7.78 10.72
C TYR A 28 4.65 -7.17 10.60
N LYS A 29 3.88 -7.24 11.67
CA LYS A 29 2.52 -6.68 11.71
C LYS A 29 2.52 -5.18 11.48
N THR A 30 3.46 -4.46 12.08
CA THR A 30 3.57 -3.00 11.93
C THR A 30 3.90 -2.63 10.48
N ILE A 31 4.82 -3.35 9.85
CA ILE A 31 5.18 -3.13 8.45
C ILE A 31 3.97 -3.37 7.55
N MET A 32 3.28 -4.48 7.73
CA MET A 32 2.13 -4.82 6.90
C MET A 32 1.01 -3.80 7.06
N LEU A 33 0.76 -3.36 8.28
CA LEU A 33 -0.25 -2.33 8.55
C LEU A 33 0.13 -1.00 7.90
N GLY A 34 1.39 -0.59 7.98
CA GLY A 34 1.86 0.65 7.37
C GLY A 34 1.71 0.64 5.85
N LEU A 35 2.03 -0.47 5.21
CA LEU A 35 1.87 -0.63 3.77
C LEU A 35 0.40 -0.62 3.35
N GLU A 36 -0.47 -1.23 4.15
CA GLU A 36 -1.91 -1.22 3.94
C GLU A 36 -2.44 0.22 3.98
N VAL A 37 -2.04 0.99 4.98
CA VAL A 37 -2.46 2.39 5.13
C VAL A 37 -1.99 3.22 3.95
N GLU A 38 -0.74 3.07 3.52
CA GLU A 38 -0.22 3.78 2.35
C GLU A 38 -1.02 3.46 1.09
N ASN A 39 -1.38 2.20 0.92
CA ASN A 39 -2.18 1.77 -0.23
C ASN A 39 -3.57 2.40 -0.22
N ILE A 40 -4.22 2.43 0.94
CA ILE A 40 -5.53 3.06 1.11
C ILE A 40 -5.47 4.54 0.77
N ILE A 41 -4.44 5.24 1.24
CA ILE A 41 -4.25 6.66 0.95
C ILE A 41 -4.09 6.88 -0.56
N LYS A 42 -3.29 6.06 -1.21
CA LYS A 42 -3.08 6.14 -2.65
C LYS A 42 -4.38 5.93 -3.43
N GLU A 43 -5.14 4.90 -3.08
CA GLU A 43 -6.42 4.61 -3.70
C GLU A 43 -7.42 5.75 -3.49
N SER A 44 -7.44 6.33 -2.30
CA SER A 44 -8.31 7.47 -1.99
C SER A 44 -7.99 8.69 -2.87
N LYS A 45 -6.72 8.99 -3.07
CA LYS A 45 -6.30 10.10 -3.93
C LYS A 45 -6.72 9.86 -5.38
N GLU A 46 -6.50 8.66 -5.89
CA GLU A 46 -6.90 8.30 -7.26
C GLU A 46 -8.41 8.40 -7.43
N HIS A 47 -9.16 7.97 -6.43
CA HIS A 47 -10.62 8.03 -6.43
C HIS A 47 -11.12 9.47 -6.46
N LEU A 48 -10.53 10.34 -5.65
CA LEU A 48 -10.87 11.77 -5.63
C LEU A 48 -10.57 12.43 -6.96
N GLU A 49 -9.44 12.13 -7.58
CA GLU A 49 -9.09 12.65 -8.89
C GLU A 49 -10.11 12.26 -9.96
N ARG A 50 -10.56 11.01 -9.93
CA ARG A 50 -11.59 10.53 -10.84
C ARG A 50 -12.91 11.27 -10.63
N LEU A 51 -13.31 11.48 -9.40
CA LEU A 51 -14.54 12.20 -9.07
C LEU A 51 -14.45 13.65 -9.53
N GLU A 52 -13.31 14.28 -9.38
CA GLU A 52 -13.11 15.65 -9.86
C GLU A 52 -13.23 15.75 -11.37
N LYS A 53 -12.66 14.78 -12.10
CA LYS A 53 -12.80 14.73 -13.57
C LYS A 53 -14.24 14.58 -14.00
N LEU A 54 -14.97 13.70 -13.33
CA LEU A 54 -16.39 13.49 -13.63
C LEU A 54 -17.21 14.74 -13.36
N LYS A 55 -16.93 15.42 -12.26
CA LYS A 55 -17.58 16.68 -11.90
C LYS A 55 -17.33 17.75 -12.96
N ASN A 56 -16.08 17.87 -13.40
CA ASN A 56 -15.71 18.83 -14.43
C ASN A 56 -16.39 18.54 -15.75
N GLN A 57 -16.53 17.26 -16.11
CA GLN A 57 -17.24 16.87 -17.32
C GLN A 57 -18.73 17.16 -17.25
N SER A 58 -19.33 16.96 -16.08
CA SER A 58 -20.78 17.20 -15.93
C SER A 58 -21.12 18.68 -15.89
N ASN A 59 -20.15 19.55 -15.72
CA ASN A 59 -20.35 21.00 -15.70
C ASN A 59 -20.50 21.61 -17.11
N TYR A 60 -20.42 20.82 -18.14
CA TYR A 60 -20.60 21.29 -19.50
C TYR A 60 -22.00 21.74 -19.83
N ASN A 61 -22.92 21.28 -19.08
CA ASN A 61 -24.31 21.62 -19.33
C ASN A 61 -24.65 23.00 -18.80
#